data_4867d09d463f78749453529c1533fd45
#
_entry.id   4867d09d463f78749453529c1533fd45
#
_cell.length_a   1.000
_cell.length_b   1.000
_cell.length_c   1.000
_cell.angle_alpha   90.00
_cell.angle_beta   90.00
_cell.angle_gamma   90.00
#
_symmetry.space_group_name_H-M   'P 1'
#
loop_
_entity.id
_entity.type
_entity.pdbx_description
1 polymer ?
#
loop_
_entity_poly.entity_id
_entity_poly.type
_entity_poly.pdbx_seq_one_letter_code
_entity_poly.pdbx_strand_id
1 'polypeptide(L)'
;MNIYVGNLSYQMSEAELREAFAAFGQVSSVKILMDRETGRSRGFGFVEMPNQSEAENAIAQLNGKDLGGRALRINEARPRERR
;
A
#
# COMPACT_ATOMS: atom_id res chain seq x y z
N MET A 1 -7.53 -8.76 3.56
CA MET A 1 -7.93 -7.70 2.63
C MET A 1 -6.72 -7.19 1.90
N ASN A 2 -6.79 -7.08 0.61
CA ASN A 2 -5.72 -6.47 -0.19
C ASN A 2 -6.00 -4.99 -0.35
N ILE A 3 -4.95 -4.20 -0.21
CA ILE A 3 -5.07 -2.75 -0.26
C ILE A 3 -4.17 -2.23 -1.37
N TYR A 4 -4.76 -1.45 -2.27
CA TYR A 4 -4.00 -0.76 -3.30
C TYR A 4 -3.44 0.54 -2.73
N VAL A 5 -2.15 0.77 -2.94
CA VAL A 5 -1.49 1.99 -2.49
C VAL A 5 -0.80 2.63 -3.67
N GLY A 6 -1.28 3.80 -4.06
CA GLY A 6 -0.74 4.51 -5.21
C GLY A 6 -0.11 5.82 -4.82
N ASN A 7 0.48 6.46 -5.80
CA ASN A 7 1.17 7.75 -5.63
C ASN A 7 2.30 7.66 -4.63
N LEU A 8 2.99 6.52 -4.61
CA LEU A 8 4.13 6.32 -3.72
C LEU A 8 5.32 7.12 -4.19
N SER A 9 6.14 7.56 -3.23
CA SER A 9 7.43 8.10 -3.56
C SER A 9 8.26 7.00 -4.21
N TYR A 10 9.02 7.36 -5.23
CA TYR A 10 9.88 6.37 -5.89
C TYR A 10 10.95 5.84 -4.97
N GLN A 11 11.22 6.52 -3.88
CA GLN A 11 12.23 6.09 -2.93
C GLN A 11 11.68 5.30 -1.77
N MET A 12 10.35 5.14 -1.72
CA MET A 12 9.73 4.41 -0.62
C MET A 12 10.07 2.93 -0.71
N SER A 13 10.51 2.37 0.41
CA SER A 13 10.80 0.95 0.50
C SER A 13 9.59 0.19 1.00
N GLU A 14 9.62 -1.13 0.78
CA GLU A 14 8.56 -1.98 1.32
C GLU A 14 8.53 -1.92 2.84
N ALA A 15 9.68 -1.80 3.47
CA ALA A 15 9.73 -1.72 4.93
C ALA A 15 9.03 -0.45 5.43
N GLU A 16 9.24 0.67 4.74
CA GLU A 16 8.58 1.90 5.12
C GLU A 16 7.07 1.82 4.94
N LEU A 17 6.64 1.21 3.85
CA LEU A 17 5.23 1.05 3.60
C LEU A 17 4.61 0.12 4.64
N ARG A 18 5.30 -0.97 4.97
CA ARG A 18 4.83 -1.88 6.00
C ARG A 18 4.65 -1.16 7.33
N GLU A 19 5.61 -0.33 7.70
CA GLU A 19 5.52 0.38 8.96
C GLU A 19 4.33 1.32 9.01
N ALA A 20 4.04 1.97 7.90
CA ALA A 20 2.90 2.88 7.86
C ALA A 20 1.60 2.14 8.14
N PHE A 21 1.45 0.95 7.57
CA PHE A 21 0.24 0.17 7.77
C PHE A 21 0.25 -0.60 9.09
N ALA A 22 1.42 -1.00 9.56
CA ALA A 22 1.53 -1.75 10.81
C ALA A 22 1.05 -0.94 12.01
N ALA A 23 1.05 0.38 11.91
CA ALA A 23 0.53 1.22 12.97
C ALA A 23 -0.97 1.00 13.18
N PHE A 24 -1.66 0.43 12.22
CA PHE A 24 -3.11 0.22 12.30
C PHE A 24 -3.49 -1.23 12.49
N GLY A 25 -2.53 -2.16 12.39
CA GLY A 25 -2.82 -3.55 12.59
C GLY A 25 -1.79 -4.43 11.95
N GLN A 26 -2.10 -5.71 11.91
CA GLN A 26 -1.16 -6.70 11.40
C GLN A 26 -1.08 -6.63 9.88
N VAL A 27 0.12 -6.66 9.36
CA VAL A 27 0.39 -6.66 7.92
C VAL A 27 0.99 -8.01 7.56
N SER A 28 0.35 -8.74 6.66
CA SER A 28 0.86 -10.05 6.28
C SER A 28 1.80 -9.97 5.09
N SER A 29 1.61 -9.01 4.18
CA SER A 29 2.56 -8.85 3.09
C SER A 29 2.50 -7.45 2.53
N VAL A 30 3.60 -7.04 1.92
CA VAL A 30 3.74 -5.75 1.28
C VAL A 30 4.48 -5.97 -0.02
N LYS A 31 4.02 -5.33 -1.09
CA LYS A 31 4.70 -5.42 -2.35
C LYS A 31 4.65 -4.08 -3.05
N ILE A 32 5.80 -3.59 -3.47
CA ILE A 32 5.90 -2.39 -4.30
C ILE A 32 6.34 -2.84 -5.67
N LEU A 33 5.58 -2.45 -6.70
CA LEU A 33 5.88 -2.88 -8.05
C LEU A 33 7.03 -2.05 -8.60
N MET A 34 7.95 -2.75 -9.25
CA MET A 34 9.16 -2.13 -9.78
C MET A 34 9.15 -2.19 -11.28
N ASP A 35 9.73 -1.18 -11.89
CA ASP A 35 9.94 -1.16 -13.32
C ASP A 35 11.17 -1.99 -13.65
N ARG A 36 11.02 -2.97 -14.52
CA ARG A 36 12.12 -3.85 -14.84
C ARG A 36 13.26 -3.13 -15.54
N GLU A 37 12.93 -2.15 -16.37
CA GLU A 37 13.95 -1.49 -17.17
C GLU A 37 14.79 -0.54 -16.35
N THR A 38 14.16 0.20 -15.46
CA THR A 38 14.87 1.21 -14.69
C THR A 38 15.21 0.75 -13.29
N GLY A 39 14.56 -0.29 -12.80
CA GLY A 39 14.74 -0.74 -11.42
C GLY A 39 14.11 0.16 -10.40
N ARG A 40 13.28 1.09 -10.83
CA ARG A 40 12.63 2.02 -9.92
C ARG A 40 11.21 1.58 -9.63
N SER A 41 10.69 2.06 -8.51
CA SER A 41 9.32 1.84 -8.17
C SER A 41 8.41 2.45 -9.23
N ARG A 42 7.31 1.74 -9.54
CA ARG A 42 6.32 2.28 -10.47
C ARG A 42 5.37 3.25 -9.79
N GLY A 43 5.58 3.50 -8.50
CA GLY A 43 4.77 4.47 -7.78
C GLY A 43 3.52 3.86 -7.15
N PHE A 44 3.39 2.54 -7.16
CA PHE A 44 2.25 1.91 -6.51
C PHE A 44 2.62 0.50 -6.04
N GLY A 45 1.81 0.00 -5.14
CA GLY A 45 2.03 -1.32 -4.60
C GLY A 45 0.77 -1.83 -3.93
N PHE A 46 0.93 -2.93 -3.21
CA PHE A 46 -0.17 -3.57 -2.52
C PHE A 46 0.25 -3.97 -1.12
N VAL A 47 -0.69 -3.85 -0.20
CA VAL A 47 -0.49 -4.29 1.17
C VAL A 47 -1.60 -5.26 1.51
N GLU A 48 -1.26 -6.36 2.17
CA GLU A 48 -2.27 -7.30 2.62
C GLU A 48 -2.35 -7.28 4.13
N MET A 49 -3.56 -7.05 4.63
CA MET A 49 -3.85 -7.08 6.05
C MET A 49 -4.97 -8.10 6.28
N PRO A 50 -4.72 -9.12 7.13
CA PRO A 50 -5.72 -10.17 7.30
C PRO A 50 -6.96 -9.72 8.05
N ASN A 51 -6.85 -8.71 8.89
CA ASN A 51 -8.00 -8.23 9.66
C ASN A 51 -8.69 -7.12 8.89
N GLN A 52 -9.95 -7.35 8.53
CA GLN A 52 -10.66 -6.40 7.69
C GLN A 52 -10.89 -5.06 8.39
N SER A 53 -11.21 -5.09 9.68
CA SER A 53 -11.44 -3.85 10.42
C SER A 53 -10.19 -3.00 10.47
N GLU A 54 -9.05 -3.63 10.71
CA GLU A 54 -7.79 -2.90 10.75
C GLU A 54 -7.44 -2.35 9.36
N ALA A 55 -7.69 -3.15 8.33
CA ALA A 55 -7.42 -2.70 6.98
C ALA A 55 -8.28 -1.51 6.60
N GLU A 56 -9.55 -1.54 6.93
CA GLU A 56 -10.44 -0.43 6.63
C GLU A 56 -10.03 0.82 7.37
N ASN A 57 -9.60 0.67 8.62
CA ASN A 57 -9.13 1.81 9.38
C ASN A 57 -7.86 2.39 8.77
N ALA A 58 -6.95 1.53 8.34
CA ALA A 58 -5.73 1.99 7.70
C ALA A 58 -6.03 2.76 6.42
N ILE A 59 -6.97 2.26 5.62
CA ILE A 59 -7.36 2.96 4.41
C ILE A 59 -7.90 4.34 4.75
N ALA A 60 -8.80 4.42 5.72
CA ALA A 60 -9.42 5.69 6.09
C ALA A 60 -8.40 6.68 6.61
N GLN A 61 -7.43 6.20 7.36
CA GLN A 61 -6.47 7.10 8.01
C GLN A 61 -5.33 7.50 7.09
N LEU A 62 -4.94 6.64 6.19
CA LEU A 62 -3.76 6.89 5.36
C LEU A 62 -4.10 7.48 3.99
N ASN A 63 -5.33 7.32 3.52
CA ASN A 63 -5.70 7.84 2.22
C ASN A 63 -5.61 9.36 2.22
N GLY A 64 -4.79 9.89 1.32
CA GLY A 64 -4.58 11.32 1.23
C GLY A 64 -3.51 11.85 2.16
N LYS A 65 -2.92 10.99 2.98
CA LYS A 65 -1.91 11.43 3.92
C LYS A 65 -0.56 11.51 3.24
N ASP A 66 0.19 12.57 3.55
CA ASP A 66 1.54 12.71 3.02
C ASP A 66 2.44 11.66 3.62
N LEU A 67 3.12 10.94 2.75
CA LEU A 67 4.13 9.99 3.18
C LEU A 67 5.26 10.05 2.15
N GLY A 68 6.46 10.38 2.62
CA GLY A 68 7.57 10.53 1.73
C GLY A 68 7.43 11.70 0.77
N GLY A 69 6.65 12.72 1.16
CA GLY A 69 6.46 13.90 0.35
C GLY A 69 5.34 13.82 -0.65
N ARG A 70 4.56 12.74 -0.66
CA ARG A 70 3.46 12.58 -1.59
C ARG A 70 2.22 12.10 -0.86
N ALA A 71 1.07 12.59 -1.30
CA ALA A 71 -0.19 12.18 -0.71
C ALA A 71 -0.57 10.81 -1.27
N LEU A 72 -0.75 9.85 -0.40
CA LEU A 72 -1.06 8.48 -0.82
C LEU A 72 -2.48 8.37 -1.36
N ARG A 73 -2.66 7.50 -2.32
CA ARG A 73 -3.96 7.14 -2.82
C ARG A 73 -4.21 5.68 -2.48
N ILE A 74 -5.14 5.46 -1.58
CA ILE A 74 -5.33 4.13 -1.00
C ILE A 74 -6.76 3.69 -1.20
N ASN A 75 -6.92 2.51 -1.74
CA ASN A 75 -8.22 1.90 -1.95
C ASN A 75 -8.14 0.43 -1.67
N GLU A 76 -9.30 -0.16 -1.40
CA GLU A 76 -9.35 -1.60 -1.31
C GLU A 76 -9.10 -2.20 -2.69
N ALA A 77 -8.15 -3.13 -2.76
CA ALA A 77 -7.85 -3.82 -4.00
C ALA A 77 -8.50 -5.19 -3.95
N ARG A 78 -9.55 -5.37 -4.71
CA ARG A 78 -10.26 -6.64 -4.72
C ARG A 78 -9.59 -7.60 -5.68
N PRO A 79 -9.58 -8.89 -5.34
CA PRO A 79 -9.10 -9.87 -6.30
C PRO A 79 -9.95 -9.81 -7.55
N ARG A 80 -9.28 -9.98 -8.68
CA ARG A 80 -10.01 -9.98 -9.92
C ARG A 80 -10.92 -11.18 -9.98
N GLU A 81 -12.17 -10.93 -10.24
CA GLU A 81 -13.14 -12.01 -10.37
C GLU A 81 -13.09 -12.55 -11.77
N ARG A 82 -13.10 -13.83 -11.87
CA ARG A 82 -13.18 -14.47 -13.18
C ARG A 82 -14.54 -15.02 -13.39
N ARG A 83 -14.96 -14.85 -14.52
CA ARG A 83 -16.29 -15.34 -14.79
C ARG A 83 -16.20 -16.39 -15.81
#